data_7869180c7c6b0a8503a28176b0edcf00
#
_entry.id   7869180c7c6b0a8503a28176b0edcf00
#
_cell.length_a   1.000
_cell.length_b   1.000
_cell.length_c   1.000
_cell.angle_alpha   90.00
_cell.angle_beta   90.00
_cell.angle_gamma   90.00
#
_symmetry.space_group_name_H-M   'P 1'
#
loop_
_entity.id
_entity.type
_entity.pdbx_description
1 polymer ?
#
loop_
_entity_poly.entity_id
_entity_poly.type
_entity_poly.pdbx_seq_one_letter_code
_entity_poly.pdbx_strand_id
1 'polypeptide(L)'
;MPRPKGAAITRKLASDNDAIRASEEWVRTRIYGLEDAELRWLRDQYVAAYKEIVSLLPGVYDADGNPLPARRTALLRAVQVEIDALMNTLAQEFDPAFDAAFLQGYYGRAWALDMMTNPEVGVTLRPFIPTEAIRSVLLQDFMGGTEWVSFERAEFLARMKRSLAQSLIQGEGMTKAQVRLLREMGIKPGQTKDFTGSMWRSLLVVRTEIMRASNLGALAIYEQNKDILNGWEWVAARDERVCRICGALDGQTFEFGDYQQPPPSGSHIGCRCTVVPVLINSELSDAITGGPREDYCTWAARTGIVNDANLCRQRGADAHALNKTAAR
;
A
#
# COMPACT_ATOMS: atom_id res chain seq x y z
N MET A 1 -12.00 -17.89 -33.68
CA MET A 1 -13.03 -17.07 -34.32
C MET A 1 -12.61 -15.61 -34.26
N PRO A 2 -12.62 -14.86 -35.39
CA PRO A 2 -12.28 -13.44 -35.36
C PRO A 2 -13.41 -12.66 -34.68
N ARG A 3 -13.05 -11.78 -33.76
CA ARG A 3 -13.99 -10.84 -33.12
C ARG A 3 -14.61 -9.91 -34.17
N PRO A 4 -15.90 -9.60 -34.10
CA PRO A 4 -16.50 -8.62 -34.97
C PRO A 4 -15.83 -7.25 -34.71
N LYS A 5 -15.40 -6.59 -35.78
CA LYS A 5 -14.96 -5.19 -35.74
C LYS A 5 -16.23 -4.35 -35.50
N GLY A 6 -16.56 -4.13 -34.23
CA GLY A 6 -17.57 -3.16 -33.79
C GLY A 6 -17.06 -1.76 -34.12
N ALA A 7 -17.96 -0.91 -34.62
CA ALA A 7 -17.70 0.49 -34.90
C ALA A 7 -16.98 1.17 -33.74
N ALA A 8 -15.93 1.91 -34.05
CA ALA A 8 -15.28 2.82 -33.12
C ALA A 8 -16.26 3.93 -32.73
N ILE A 9 -17.12 3.65 -31.74
CA ILE A 9 -17.74 4.70 -30.96
C ILE A 9 -16.57 5.33 -30.22
N THR A 10 -16.30 6.61 -30.47
CA THR A 10 -15.45 7.44 -29.65
C THR A 10 -16.11 7.49 -28.26
N ARG A 11 -15.91 6.43 -27.47
CA ARG A 11 -16.33 6.37 -26.08
C ARG A 11 -15.48 7.41 -25.35
N LYS A 12 -16.12 8.47 -24.89
CA LYS A 12 -15.49 9.36 -23.90
C LYS A 12 -15.11 8.43 -22.76
N LEU A 13 -13.82 8.37 -22.44
CA LEU A 13 -13.30 7.52 -21.36
C LEU A 13 -13.97 7.94 -20.05
N ALA A 14 -14.28 6.98 -19.17
CA ALA A 14 -14.84 7.30 -17.88
C ALA A 14 -13.94 8.28 -17.11
N SER A 15 -12.61 8.12 -17.25
CA SER A 15 -11.60 9.02 -16.68
C SER A 15 -11.65 10.46 -17.21
N ASP A 16 -12.44 10.76 -18.25
CA ASP A 16 -12.63 12.13 -18.76
C ASP A 16 -13.74 12.91 -18.04
N ASN A 17 -14.48 12.28 -17.13
CA ASN A 17 -15.46 12.94 -16.28
C ASN A 17 -14.76 13.73 -15.18
N ASP A 18 -15.11 15.03 -15.02
CA ASP A 18 -14.44 15.92 -14.06
C ASP A 18 -14.65 15.49 -12.59
N ALA A 19 -15.80 14.92 -12.24
CA ALA A 19 -16.05 14.39 -10.90
C ALA A 19 -15.20 13.14 -10.62
N ILE A 20 -15.05 12.26 -11.60
CA ILE A 20 -14.16 11.09 -11.50
C ILE A 20 -12.71 11.54 -11.34
N ARG A 21 -12.25 12.51 -12.14
CA ARG A 21 -10.89 13.04 -12.03
C ARG A 21 -10.63 13.66 -10.67
N ALA A 22 -11.54 14.49 -10.16
CA ALA A 22 -11.40 15.13 -8.85
C ALA A 22 -11.33 14.11 -7.73
N SER A 23 -12.17 13.06 -7.78
CA SER A 23 -12.15 12.01 -6.79
C SER A 23 -10.92 11.10 -6.91
N GLU A 24 -10.49 10.80 -8.12
CA GLU A 24 -9.27 10.05 -8.35
C GLU A 24 -8.05 10.80 -7.81
N GLU A 25 -7.93 12.09 -8.07
CA GLU A 25 -6.88 12.94 -7.53
C GLU A 25 -6.94 13.00 -6.00
N TRP A 26 -8.14 13.12 -5.43
CA TRP A 26 -8.33 13.12 -3.99
C TRP A 26 -7.92 11.79 -3.35
N VAL A 27 -8.40 10.64 -3.89
CA VAL A 27 -8.03 9.30 -3.39
C VAL A 27 -6.53 9.08 -3.58
N ARG A 28 -5.98 9.39 -4.75
CA ARG A 28 -4.55 9.24 -5.05
C ARG A 28 -3.68 10.03 -4.09
N THR A 29 -4.03 11.28 -3.82
CA THR A 29 -3.28 12.13 -2.88
C THR A 29 -3.29 11.52 -1.48
N ARG A 30 -4.42 10.98 -1.02
CA ARG A 30 -4.53 10.33 0.29
C ARG A 30 -3.79 9.00 0.35
N ILE A 31 -3.95 8.15 -0.66
CA ILE A 31 -3.25 6.87 -0.73
C ILE A 31 -1.74 7.07 -0.81
N TYR A 32 -1.25 8.03 -1.58
CA TYR A 32 0.18 8.35 -1.62
C TYR A 32 0.65 8.98 -0.30
N GLY A 33 -0.19 9.80 0.36
CA GLY A 33 0.10 10.32 1.69
C GLY A 33 0.21 9.22 2.74
N LEU A 34 -0.69 8.24 2.72
CA LEU A 34 -0.63 7.05 3.57
C LEU A 34 0.61 6.22 3.25
N GLU A 35 0.86 5.92 1.97
CA GLU A 35 2.05 5.20 1.52
C GLU A 35 3.32 5.89 2.01
N ASP A 36 3.48 7.19 1.77
CA ASP A 36 4.67 7.93 2.16
C ASP A 36 4.87 7.97 3.69
N ALA A 37 3.80 8.04 4.47
CA ALA A 37 3.86 7.99 5.93
C ALA A 37 4.34 6.62 6.41
N GLU A 38 3.77 5.53 5.88
CA GLU A 38 4.15 4.17 6.21
C GLU A 38 5.59 3.85 5.78
N LEU A 39 6.01 4.31 4.61
CA LEU A 39 7.39 4.12 4.12
C LEU A 39 8.42 4.85 4.99
N ARG A 40 8.10 6.08 5.46
CA ARG A 40 8.98 6.80 6.39
C ARG A 40 9.06 6.10 7.73
N TRP A 41 7.91 5.77 8.31
CA TRP A 41 7.84 5.06 9.58
C TRP A 41 8.59 3.72 9.53
N LEU A 42 8.36 2.92 8.51
CA LEU A 42 9.04 1.63 8.29
C LEU A 42 10.56 1.80 8.24
N ARG A 43 11.05 2.80 7.49
CA ARG A 43 12.47 3.11 7.42
C ARG A 43 13.04 3.46 8.80
N ASP A 44 12.32 4.25 9.58
CA ASP A 44 12.75 4.65 10.92
C ASP A 44 12.84 3.43 11.86
N GLN A 45 11.91 2.47 11.76
CA GLN A 45 11.98 1.22 12.53
C GLN A 45 13.23 0.41 12.16
N TYR A 46 13.54 0.25 10.87
CA TYR A 46 14.76 -0.45 10.43
C TYR A 46 16.04 0.27 10.88
N VAL A 47 16.07 1.60 10.83
CA VAL A 47 17.22 2.38 11.30
C VAL A 47 17.39 2.26 12.82
N ALA A 48 16.31 2.25 13.58
CA ALA A 48 16.35 2.04 15.02
C ALA A 48 16.92 0.64 15.35
N ALA A 49 16.35 -0.40 14.77
CA ALA A 49 16.83 -1.78 14.95
C ALA A 49 18.30 -1.95 14.54
N TYR A 50 18.74 -1.29 13.46
CA TYR A 50 20.15 -1.28 13.07
C TYR A 50 21.05 -0.69 14.15
N LYS A 51 20.68 0.45 14.74
CA LYS A 51 21.46 1.10 15.82
C LYS A 51 21.59 0.18 17.03
N GLU A 52 20.51 -0.49 17.43
CA GLU A 52 20.53 -1.46 18.53
C GLU A 52 21.46 -2.63 18.22
N ILE A 53 21.35 -3.24 17.03
CA ILE A 53 22.20 -4.35 16.62
C ILE A 53 23.69 -3.91 16.57
N VAL A 54 23.98 -2.73 16.06
CA VAL A 54 25.36 -2.20 16.01
C VAL A 54 25.92 -1.96 17.41
N SER A 55 25.08 -1.54 18.37
CA SER A 55 25.49 -1.34 19.77
C SER A 55 25.96 -2.64 20.46
N LEU A 56 25.56 -3.80 19.95
CA LEU A 56 25.97 -5.11 20.46
C LEU A 56 27.38 -5.52 19.98
N LEU A 57 27.86 -4.95 18.86
CA LEU A 57 29.12 -5.37 18.23
C LEU A 57 30.37 -5.18 19.12
N PRO A 58 30.54 -4.06 19.85
CA PRO A 58 31.71 -3.92 20.72
C PRO A 58 31.90 -5.07 21.71
N GLY A 59 30.81 -5.72 22.10
CA GLY A 59 30.88 -6.87 23.01
C GLY A 59 31.54 -8.14 22.45
N VAL A 60 31.77 -8.21 21.13
CA VAL A 60 32.35 -9.35 20.44
C VAL A 60 33.63 -9.03 19.70
N TYR A 61 34.22 -7.87 19.95
CA TYR A 61 35.55 -7.47 19.49
C TYR A 61 36.45 -7.12 20.68
N ASP A 62 37.76 -7.35 20.55
CA ASP A 62 38.74 -6.92 21.53
C ASP A 62 39.11 -5.44 21.33
N ALA A 63 40.05 -4.93 22.16
CA ALA A 63 40.51 -3.55 22.08
C ALA A 63 41.21 -3.21 20.75
N ASP A 64 41.77 -4.21 20.07
CA ASP A 64 42.47 -4.07 18.79
C ASP A 64 41.51 -4.22 17.61
N GLY A 65 40.22 -4.47 17.89
CA GLY A 65 39.18 -4.64 16.86
C GLY A 65 39.12 -6.03 16.21
N ASN A 66 39.76 -7.03 16.83
CA ASN A 66 39.67 -8.42 16.38
C ASN A 66 38.44 -9.12 16.96
N PRO A 67 37.77 -9.97 16.18
CA PRO A 67 36.59 -10.69 16.65
C PRO A 67 36.92 -11.70 17.76
N LEU A 68 36.03 -11.84 18.73
CA LEU A 68 36.07 -12.81 19.83
C LEU A 68 35.09 -13.98 19.54
N PRO A 69 35.56 -15.08 18.89
CA PRO A 69 34.67 -16.16 18.45
C PRO A 69 33.84 -16.81 19.57
N ALA A 70 34.37 -16.84 20.80
CA ALA A 70 33.67 -17.38 21.96
C ALA A 70 32.36 -16.64 22.29
N ARG A 71 32.25 -15.37 21.92
CA ARG A 71 31.06 -14.52 22.17
C ARG A 71 30.05 -14.54 21.02
N ARG A 72 30.34 -15.23 19.91
CA ARG A 72 29.49 -15.29 18.72
C ARG A 72 28.05 -15.74 19.02
N THR A 73 27.87 -16.80 19.80
CA THR A 73 26.54 -17.35 20.09
C THR A 73 25.68 -16.36 20.88
N ALA A 74 26.28 -15.65 21.83
CA ALA A 74 25.56 -14.62 22.59
C ALA A 74 25.13 -13.46 21.68
N LEU A 75 26.02 -12.98 20.79
CA LEU A 75 25.66 -11.95 19.80
C LEU A 75 24.50 -12.39 18.91
N LEU A 76 24.55 -13.60 18.33
CA LEU A 76 23.50 -14.06 17.43
C LEU A 76 22.14 -14.21 18.11
N ARG A 77 22.11 -14.53 19.41
CA ARG A 77 20.89 -14.51 20.21
C ARG A 77 20.39 -13.09 20.45
N ALA A 78 21.26 -12.16 20.81
CA ALA A 78 20.87 -10.76 21.01
C ALA A 78 20.34 -10.14 19.69
N VAL A 79 21.01 -10.35 18.57
CA VAL A 79 20.53 -9.91 17.25
C VAL A 79 19.17 -10.52 16.90
N GLN A 80 18.91 -11.76 17.30
CA GLN A 80 17.58 -12.34 17.11
C GLN A 80 16.50 -11.58 17.88
N VAL A 81 16.76 -11.20 19.13
CA VAL A 81 15.81 -10.42 19.94
C VAL A 81 15.45 -9.09 19.26
N GLU A 82 16.44 -8.37 18.73
CA GLU A 82 16.20 -7.11 18.03
C GLU A 82 15.41 -7.28 16.72
N ILE A 83 15.71 -8.33 15.94
CA ILE A 83 14.95 -8.64 14.74
C ILE A 83 13.51 -9.05 15.09
N ASP A 84 13.33 -9.84 16.14
CA ASP A 84 12.02 -10.26 16.60
C ASP A 84 11.18 -9.07 17.07
N ALA A 85 11.78 -8.12 17.79
CA ALA A 85 11.14 -6.88 18.20
C ALA A 85 10.71 -6.03 17.00
N LEU A 86 11.61 -5.81 16.02
CA LEU A 86 11.30 -5.10 14.77
C LEU A 86 10.13 -5.77 14.05
N MET A 87 10.19 -7.07 13.81
CA MET A 87 9.16 -7.78 13.05
C MET A 87 7.81 -7.79 13.75
N ASN A 88 7.78 -7.90 15.09
CA ASN A 88 6.54 -7.78 15.84
C ASN A 88 5.93 -6.37 15.71
N THR A 89 6.74 -5.33 15.72
CA THR A 89 6.29 -3.95 15.50
C THR A 89 5.68 -3.79 14.10
N LEU A 90 6.33 -4.34 13.05
CA LEU A 90 5.81 -4.28 11.69
C LEU A 90 4.48 -5.04 11.53
N ALA A 91 4.35 -6.21 12.19
CA ALA A 91 3.12 -7.00 12.15
C ALA A 91 1.91 -6.26 12.74
N GLN A 92 2.13 -5.42 13.76
CA GLN A 92 1.07 -4.64 14.40
C GLN A 92 0.56 -3.47 13.56
N GLU A 93 1.39 -2.94 12.66
CA GLU A 93 1.08 -1.71 11.89
C GLU A 93 0.59 -2.01 10.46
N PHE A 94 1.01 -3.11 9.83
CA PHE A 94 0.69 -3.36 8.42
C PHE A 94 -0.80 -3.59 8.18
N ASP A 95 -1.44 -4.43 8.97
CA ASP A 95 -2.86 -4.73 8.77
C ASP A 95 -3.76 -3.48 8.94
N PRO A 96 -3.58 -2.64 9.99
CA PRO A 96 -4.29 -1.36 10.10
C PRO A 96 -4.06 -0.40 8.91
N ALA A 97 -2.85 -0.34 8.37
CA ALA A 97 -2.55 0.49 7.20
C ALA A 97 -3.30 0.01 5.94
N PHE A 98 -3.41 -1.30 5.75
CA PHE A 98 -4.15 -1.88 4.62
C PHE A 98 -5.66 -1.71 4.79
N ASP A 99 -6.19 -1.87 6.01
CA ASP A 99 -7.60 -1.59 6.33
C ASP A 99 -7.93 -0.11 6.01
N ALA A 100 -7.06 0.82 6.40
CA ALA A 100 -7.22 2.25 6.11
C ALA A 100 -7.20 2.54 4.60
N ALA A 101 -6.30 1.90 3.85
CA ALA A 101 -6.23 2.05 2.40
C ALA A 101 -7.49 1.53 1.70
N PHE A 102 -8.04 0.40 2.16
CA PHE A 102 -9.31 -0.13 1.66
C PHE A 102 -10.45 0.86 1.88
N LEU A 103 -10.60 1.39 3.10
CA LEU A 103 -11.65 2.36 3.44
C LEU A 103 -11.53 3.65 2.62
N GLN A 104 -10.31 4.15 2.41
CA GLN A 104 -10.08 5.31 1.56
C GLN A 104 -10.46 5.03 0.10
N GLY A 105 -10.14 3.84 -0.39
CA GLY A 105 -10.57 3.40 -1.72
C GLY A 105 -12.08 3.31 -1.84
N TYR A 106 -12.75 2.68 -0.88
CA TYR A 106 -14.20 2.50 -0.86
C TYR A 106 -14.94 3.84 -0.78
N TYR A 107 -14.70 4.63 0.27
CA TYR A 107 -15.45 5.86 0.49
C TYR A 107 -15.09 6.98 -0.50
N GLY A 108 -13.83 7.07 -0.90
CA GLY A 108 -13.44 8.03 -1.93
C GLY A 108 -14.12 7.75 -3.27
N ARG A 109 -14.29 6.47 -3.63
CA ARG A 109 -15.03 6.11 -4.86
C ARG A 109 -16.53 6.19 -4.70
N ALA A 110 -17.07 5.95 -3.50
CA ALA A 110 -18.49 6.21 -3.19
C ALA A 110 -18.83 7.69 -3.37
N TRP A 111 -17.97 8.58 -2.85
CA TRP A 111 -18.09 10.02 -3.08
C TRP A 111 -18.07 10.38 -4.57
N ALA A 112 -17.13 9.79 -5.33
CA ALA A 112 -17.07 10.00 -6.76
C ALA A 112 -18.37 9.60 -7.47
N LEU A 113 -18.88 8.42 -7.16
CA LEU A 113 -20.12 7.93 -7.73
C LEU A 113 -21.28 8.87 -7.43
N ASP A 114 -21.45 9.28 -6.16
CA ASP A 114 -22.53 10.19 -5.77
C ASP A 114 -22.41 11.56 -6.45
N MET A 115 -21.17 12.04 -6.67
CA MET A 115 -20.94 13.30 -7.35
C MET A 115 -21.14 13.23 -8.87
N MET A 116 -20.89 12.09 -9.51
CA MET A 116 -21.00 11.93 -10.97
C MET A 116 -22.38 11.49 -11.44
N THR A 117 -23.20 10.92 -10.56
CA THR A 117 -24.56 10.48 -10.88
C THR A 117 -25.58 11.60 -10.66
N ASN A 118 -26.69 11.54 -11.39
CA ASN A 118 -27.83 12.41 -11.13
C ASN A 118 -28.32 12.18 -9.68
N PRO A 119 -28.59 13.23 -8.89
CA PRO A 119 -29.07 13.11 -7.50
C PRO A 119 -30.30 12.22 -7.32
N GLU A 120 -31.12 12.06 -8.37
CA GLU A 120 -32.31 11.20 -8.35
C GLU A 120 -31.96 9.71 -8.44
N VAL A 121 -30.76 9.35 -8.92
CA VAL A 121 -30.33 7.95 -9.09
C VAL A 121 -30.00 7.31 -7.77
N GLY A 122 -29.36 8.08 -6.88
CA GLY A 122 -28.87 7.60 -5.59
C GLY A 122 -27.70 6.60 -5.72
N VAL A 123 -26.83 6.61 -4.73
CA VAL A 123 -25.71 5.64 -4.63
C VAL A 123 -25.91 4.81 -3.37
N THR A 124 -25.92 3.49 -3.54
CA THR A 124 -25.96 2.56 -2.40
C THR A 124 -24.59 2.49 -1.75
N LEU A 125 -24.49 2.88 -0.48
CA LEU A 125 -23.25 2.79 0.28
C LEU A 125 -23.48 2.22 1.68
N ARG A 126 -22.43 1.69 2.28
CA ARG A 126 -22.43 1.28 3.69
C ARG A 126 -21.71 2.34 4.51
N PRO A 127 -22.39 3.07 5.43
CA PRO A 127 -21.73 4.07 6.27
C PRO A 127 -20.68 3.50 7.21
N PHE A 128 -20.75 2.19 7.48
CA PHE A 128 -19.79 1.47 8.29
C PHE A 128 -19.46 0.11 7.66
N ILE A 129 -18.17 -0.20 7.56
CA ILE A 129 -17.67 -1.51 7.10
C ILE A 129 -16.87 -2.12 8.26
N PRO A 130 -17.28 -3.30 8.77
CA PRO A 130 -16.53 -4.00 9.81
C PRO A 130 -15.13 -4.42 9.33
N THR A 131 -14.13 -4.35 10.21
CA THR A 131 -12.76 -4.75 9.91
C THR A 131 -12.67 -6.20 9.41
N GLU A 132 -13.47 -7.11 9.95
CA GLU A 132 -13.52 -8.50 9.52
C GLU A 132 -13.97 -8.64 8.05
N ALA A 133 -14.91 -7.81 7.62
CA ALA A 133 -15.35 -7.79 6.22
C ALA A 133 -14.25 -7.27 5.29
N ILE A 134 -13.51 -6.22 5.70
CA ILE A 134 -12.35 -5.71 4.96
C ILE A 134 -11.31 -6.81 4.83
N ARG A 135 -10.93 -7.44 5.93
CA ARG A 135 -9.91 -8.50 5.96
C ARG A 135 -10.31 -9.72 5.16
N SER A 136 -11.59 -10.11 5.16
CA SER A 136 -12.06 -11.22 4.33
C SER A 136 -11.82 -10.99 2.83
N VAL A 137 -11.86 -9.73 2.37
CA VAL A 137 -11.55 -9.37 0.98
C VAL A 137 -10.04 -9.31 0.77
N LEU A 138 -9.30 -8.67 1.69
CA LEU A 138 -7.86 -8.48 1.53
C LEU A 138 -7.08 -9.79 1.54
N LEU A 139 -7.53 -10.79 2.30
CA LEU A 139 -6.85 -12.08 2.45
C LEU A 139 -7.12 -13.06 1.30
N GLN A 140 -7.99 -12.75 0.34
CA GLN A 140 -8.30 -13.67 -0.78
C GLN A 140 -7.07 -13.92 -1.67
N ASP A 141 -6.25 -12.89 -1.92
CA ASP A 141 -5.13 -12.95 -2.87
C ASP A 141 -3.76 -12.67 -2.22
N PHE A 142 -3.71 -12.46 -0.91
CA PHE A 142 -2.49 -12.15 -0.18
C PHE A 142 -2.51 -12.77 1.21
N MET A 143 -1.34 -13.21 1.68
CA MET A 143 -1.20 -13.84 3.01
C MET A 143 -1.43 -12.91 4.21
N GLY A 144 -1.68 -11.63 3.98
CA GLY A 144 -1.81 -10.62 5.05
C GLY A 144 -0.47 -10.08 5.54
N GLY A 145 -0.52 -8.92 6.21
CA GLY A 145 0.67 -8.24 6.74
C GLY A 145 1.40 -9.09 7.78
N THR A 146 0.66 -9.63 8.73
CA THR A 146 1.21 -10.48 9.82
C THR A 146 1.88 -11.75 9.29
N GLU A 147 1.27 -12.45 8.34
CA GLU A 147 1.84 -13.68 7.77
C GLU A 147 3.08 -13.38 6.93
N TRP A 148 3.04 -12.30 6.12
CA TRP A 148 4.20 -11.86 5.36
C TRP A 148 5.37 -11.50 6.28
N VAL A 149 5.11 -10.77 7.36
CA VAL A 149 6.14 -10.42 8.36
C VAL A 149 6.75 -11.67 8.97
N SER A 150 5.94 -12.69 9.26
CA SER A 150 6.43 -13.97 9.80
C SER A 150 7.36 -14.69 8.83
N PHE A 151 7.03 -14.70 7.52
CA PHE A 151 7.88 -15.25 6.47
C PHE A 151 9.19 -14.45 6.32
N GLU A 152 9.11 -13.12 6.20
CA GLU A 152 10.27 -12.24 6.07
C GLU A 152 11.20 -12.31 7.29
N ARG A 153 10.64 -12.48 8.50
CA ARG A 153 11.39 -12.66 9.76
C ARG A 153 12.36 -13.81 9.66
N ALA A 154 11.90 -14.99 9.23
CA ALA A 154 12.74 -16.18 9.12
C ALA A 154 13.89 -15.96 8.13
N GLU A 155 13.59 -15.43 6.97
CA GLU A 155 14.55 -15.11 5.91
C GLU A 155 15.57 -14.05 6.36
N PHE A 156 15.10 -12.96 6.96
CA PHE A 156 15.94 -11.86 7.43
C PHE A 156 16.88 -12.33 8.55
N LEU A 157 16.35 -13.03 9.54
CA LEU A 157 17.14 -13.57 10.65
C LEU A 157 18.23 -14.53 10.14
N ALA A 158 17.89 -15.40 9.20
CA ALA A 158 18.87 -16.33 8.61
C ALA A 158 19.99 -15.59 7.87
N ARG A 159 19.67 -14.53 7.10
CA ARG A 159 20.68 -13.71 6.41
C ARG A 159 21.58 -12.97 7.41
N MET A 160 20.99 -12.33 8.41
CA MET A 160 21.75 -11.60 9.43
C MET A 160 22.71 -12.51 10.18
N LYS A 161 22.22 -13.69 10.62
CA LYS A 161 23.08 -14.69 11.30
C LYS A 161 24.22 -15.18 10.41
N ARG A 162 23.97 -15.49 9.14
CA ARG A 162 25.02 -15.91 8.20
C ARG A 162 26.05 -14.81 7.98
N SER A 163 25.60 -13.58 7.74
CA SER A 163 26.45 -12.42 7.48
C SER A 163 27.38 -12.12 8.66
N LEU A 164 26.85 -12.09 9.89
CA LEU A 164 27.64 -11.89 11.11
C LEU A 164 28.61 -13.06 11.39
N ALA A 165 28.13 -14.30 11.27
CA ALA A 165 28.97 -15.46 11.46
C ALA A 165 30.15 -15.46 10.48
N GLN A 166 29.91 -15.09 9.23
CA GLN A 166 30.95 -14.99 8.20
C GLN A 166 31.95 -13.89 8.54
N SER A 167 31.53 -12.70 8.98
CA SER A 167 32.42 -11.62 9.42
C SER A 167 33.35 -12.07 10.55
N LEU A 168 32.81 -12.76 11.57
CA LEU A 168 33.57 -13.24 12.71
C LEU A 168 34.54 -14.36 12.34
N ILE A 169 34.13 -15.28 11.42
CA ILE A 169 35.01 -16.40 10.94
C ILE A 169 36.15 -15.85 10.09
N GLN A 170 35.88 -14.85 9.25
CA GLN A 170 36.89 -14.24 8.37
C GLN A 170 37.83 -13.27 9.09
N GLY A 171 37.64 -13.04 10.38
CA GLY A 171 38.45 -12.09 11.14
C GLY A 171 38.23 -10.63 10.71
N GLU A 172 37.05 -10.32 10.14
CA GLU A 172 36.75 -8.94 9.72
C GLU A 172 36.58 -8.02 10.90
N GLY A 173 37.19 -6.84 10.84
CA GLY A 173 37.04 -5.80 11.86
C GLY A 173 35.61 -5.27 11.93
N MET A 174 35.24 -4.66 13.06
CA MET A 174 33.90 -4.19 13.41
C MET A 174 33.26 -3.33 12.31
N THR A 175 34.02 -2.40 11.69
CA THR A 175 33.51 -1.54 10.60
C THR A 175 32.99 -2.35 9.40
N LYS A 176 33.70 -3.43 8.99
CA LYS A 176 33.23 -4.28 7.89
C LYS A 176 31.97 -5.06 8.27
N ALA A 177 31.88 -5.53 9.52
CA ALA A 177 30.68 -6.18 10.02
C ALA A 177 29.48 -5.22 9.99
N GLN A 178 29.64 -3.96 10.41
CA GLN A 178 28.60 -2.94 10.31
C GLN A 178 28.12 -2.70 8.87
N VAL A 179 29.05 -2.59 7.91
CA VAL A 179 28.71 -2.42 6.49
C VAL A 179 27.92 -3.62 5.95
N ARG A 180 28.26 -4.85 6.36
CA ARG A 180 27.49 -6.06 6.00
C ARG A 180 26.08 -5.99 6.55
N LEU A 181 25.92 -5.62 7.82
CA LEU A 181 24.60 -5.48 8.44
C LEU A 181 23.73 -4.44 7.73
N LEU A 182 24.29 -3.27 7.39
CA LEU A 182 23.59 -2.25 6.58
C LEU A 182 23.07 -2.81 5.27
N ARG A 183 23.87 -3.67 4.60
CA ARG A 183 23.49 -4.29 3.34
C ARG A 183 22.34 -5.29 3.53
N GLU A 184 22.44 -6.17 4.52
CA GLU A 184 21.40 -7.18 4.80
C GLU A 184 20.07 -6.52 5.22
N MET A 185 20.13 -5.44 5.97
CA MET A 185 18.96 -4.65 6.34
C MET A 185 18.41 -3.80 5.18
N GLY A 186 19.20 -3.53 4.16
CA GLY A 186 18.82 -2.68 3.03
C GLY A 186 18.95 -1.18 3.34
N ILE A 187 19.67 -0.82 4.42
CA ILE A 187 19.94 0.57 4.81
C ILE A 187 21.29 0.96 4.19
N LYS A 188 21.26 1.69 3.05
CA LYS A 188 22.50 2.23 2.47
C LYS A 188 22.57 3.74 2.65
N PRO A 189 23.67 4.30 3.12
CA PRO A 189 23.92 5.73 3.05
C PRO A 189 24.07 6.13 1.58
N GLY A 190 23.17 6.96 1.07
CA GLY A 190 23.34 7.71 -0.19
C GLY A 190 23.06 7.01 -1.50
N GLN A 191 22.58 5.75 -1.55
CA GLN A 191 22.21 5.08 -2.82
C GLN A 191 20.86 4.38 -2.76
N THR A 192 19.94 4.83 -3.62
CA THR A 192 18.55 4.34 -3.73
C THR A 192 18.34 3.25 -4.79
N LYS A 193 19.40 2.76 -5.45
CA LYS A 193 19.27 1.91 -6.65
C LYS A 193 19.38 0.40 -6.44
N ASP A 194 19.90 -0.07 -5.32
CA ASP A 194 19.99 -1.50 -5.06
C ASP A 194 18.83 -1.95 -4.17
N PHE A 195 17.81 -2.52 -4.76
CA PHE A 195 16.62 -3.10 -4.11
C PHE A 195 16.96 -4.43 -3.39
N THR A 196 17.96 -4.41 -2.53
CA THR A 196 18.41 -5.58 -1.76
C THR A 196 18.26 -5.34 -0.26
N GLY A 197 17.88 -6.38 0.48
CA GLY A 197 17.72 -6.34 1.93
C GLY A 197 16.27 -6.29 2.39
N SER A 198 16.09 -6.52 3.69
CA SER A 198 14.77 -6.70 4.30
C SER A 198 13.90 -5.45 4.23
N MET A 199 14.46 -4.28 4.52
CA MET A 199 13.74 -3.01 4.45
C MET A 199 13.12 -2.77 3.06
N TRP A 200 13.88 -3.01 1.99
CA TRP A 200 13.37 -2.82 0.63
C TRP A 200 12.23 -3.77 0.27
N ARG A 201 12.29 -5.02 0.72
CA ARG A 201 11.19 -5.95 0.52
C ARG A 201 9.95 -5.52 1.28
N SER A 202 10.11 -5.07 2.53
CA SER A 202 9.01 -4.52 3.32
C SER A 202 8.40 -3.28 2.68
N LEU A 203 9.22 -2.34 2.19
CA LEU A 203 8.74 -1.16 1.47
C LEU A 203 7.94 -1.52 0.22
N LEU A 204 8.41 -2.51 -0.52
CA LEU A 204 7.75 -2.95 -1.76
C LEU A 204 6.41 -3.63 -1.48
N VAL A 205 6.33 -4.44 -0.42
CA VAL A 205 5.08 -5.08 0.01
C VAL A 205 4.09 -4.04 0.50
N VAL A 206 4.49 -3.13 1.39
CA VAL A 206 3.61 -2.07 1.90
C VAL A 206 3.03 -1.25 0.76
N ARG A 207 3.85 -0.79 -0.18
CA ARG A 207 3.39 -0.06 -1.38
C ARG A 207 2.39 -0.85 -2.20
N THR A 208 2.70 -2.11 -2.45
CA THR A 208 1.85 -2.98 -3.28
C THR A 208 0.50 -3.20 -2.61
N GLU A 209 0.50 -3.50 -1.30
CA GLU A 209 -0.70 -3.84 -0.57
C GLU A 209 -1.59 -2.62 -0.27
N ILE A 210 -1.03 -1.45 -0.02
CA ILE A 210 -1.78 -0.20 0.07
C ILE A 210 -2.55 0.07 -1.23
N MET A 211 -1.88 -0.05 -2.38
CA MET A 211 -2.52 0.14 -3.68
C MET A 211 -3.57 -0.95 -3.97
N ARG A 212 -3.27 -2.20 -3.63
CA ARG A 212 -4.22 -3.31 -3.78
C ARG A 212 -5.46 -3.10 -2.92
N ALA A 213 -5.28 -2.80 -1.65
CA ALA A 213 -6.37 -2.56 -0.71
C ALA A 213 -7.28 -1.42 -1.18
N SER A 214 -6.69 -0.30 -1.61
CA SER A 214 -7.45 0.84 -2.17
C SER A 214 -8.27 0.46 -3.40
N ASN A 215 -7.71 -0.30 -4.34
CA ASN A 215 -8.43 -0.72 -5.54
C ASN A 215 -9.51 -1.76 -5.23
N LEU A 216 -9.29 -2.67 -4.26
CA LEU A 216 -10.32 -3.59 -3.79
C LEU A 216 -11.46 -2.85 -3.08
N GLY A 217 -11.16 -1.82 -2.31
CA GLY A 217 -12.19 -0.93 -1.74
C GLY A 217 -13.02 -0.24 -2.82
N ALA A 218 -12.38 0.25 -3.89
CA ALA A 218 -13.08 0.81 -5.04
C ALA A 218 -14.01 -0.23 -5.70
N LEU A 219 -13.52 -1.43 -5.96
CA LEU A 219 -14.35 -2.48 -6.56
C LEU A 219 -15.50 -2.90 -5.65
N ALA A 220 -15.31 -2.93 -4.34
CA ALA A 220 -16.37 -3.27 -3.39
C ALA A 220 -17.55 -2.30 -3.46
N ILE A 221 -17.32 -0.99 -3.63
CA ILE A 221 -18.41 -0.02 -3.82
C ILE A 221 -19.00 -0.12 -5.22
N TYR A 222 -18.21 -0.41 -6.25
CA TYR A 222 -18.70 -0.59 -7.61
C TYR A 222 -19.63 -1.81 -7.73
N GLU A 223 -19.25 -2.93 -7.13
CA GLU A 223 -20.09 -4.13 -7.05
C GLU A 223 -21.44 -3.90 -6.35
N GLN A 224 -21.47 -3.05 -5.33
CA GLN A 224 -22.71 -2.67 -4.65
C GLN A 224 -23.64 -1.81 -5.53
N ASN A 225 -23.11 -1.18 -6.56
CA ASN A 225 -23.81 -0.27 -7.47
C ASN A 225 -23.80 -0.79 -8.92
N LYS A 226 -23.76 -2.11 -9.13
CA LYS A 226 -23.75 -2.73 -10.45
C LYS A 226 -25.05 -2.53 -11.25
N ASP A 227 -26.09 -2.05 -10.62
CA ASP A 227 -27.34 -1.64 -11.26
C ASP A 227 -27.20 -0.35 -12.07
N ILE A 228 -26.20 0.49 -11.75
CA ILE A 228 -25.88 1.73 -12.46
C ILE A 228 -24.50 1.69 -13.14
N LEU A 229 -23.70 0.64 -12.90
CA LEU A 229 -22.35 0.48 -13.43
C LEU A 229 -22.22 -0.74 -14.33
N ASN A 230 -21.54 -0.57 -15.47
CA ASN A 230 -21.21 -1.64 -16.40
C ASN A 230 -19.88 -2.35 -16.08
N GLY A 231 -19.11 -1.83 -15.13
CA GLY A 231 -17.80 -2.34 -14.77
C GLY A 231 -16.86 -1.24 -14.34
N TRP A 232 -15.59 -1.42 -14.65
CA TRP A 232 -14.52 -0.50 -14.28
C TRP A 232 -13.52 -0.30 -15.42
N GLU A 233 -12.84 0.83 -15.43
CA GLU A 233 -11.77 1.19 -16.36
C GLU A 233 -10.43 1.19 -15.63
N TRP A 234 -9.40 0.66 -16.27
CA TRP A 234 -8.02 0.72 -15.78
C TRP A 234 -7.43 2.09 -16.07
N VAL A 235 -6.93 2.77 -15.03
CA VAL A 235 -6.24 4.06 -15.15
C VAL A 235 -4.78 3.91 -14.72
N ALA A 236 -3.86 4.03 -15.67
CA ALA A 236 -2.44 3.94 -15.38
C ALA A 236 -1.95 5.18 -14.61
N ALA A 237 -0.91 4.99 -13.81
CA ALA A 237 -0.22 6.12 -13.19
C ALA A 237 0.34 7.04 -14.28
N ARG A 238 -0.06 8.31 -14.29
CA ARG A 238 0.29 9.27 -15.35
C ARG A 238 1.66 9.92 -15.09
N ASP A 239 2.72 9.09 -15.05
CA ASP A 239 4.08 9.55 -14.87
C ASP A 239 5.07 8.77 -15.77
N GLU A 240 6.31 9.23 -15.85
CA GLU A 240 7.37 8.65 -16.68
C GLU A 240 7.77 7.21 -16.32
N ARG A 241 7.23 6.67 -15.20
CA ARG A 241 7.53 5.34 -14.67
C ARG A 241 6.45 4.30 -14.97
N VAL A 242 5.50 4.64 -15.85
CA VAL A 242 4.48 3.67 -16.30
C VAL A 242 5.16 2.57 -17.10
N CYS A 243 4.94 1.32 -16.68
CA CYS A 243 5.49 0.17 -17.40
C CYS A 243 4.64 -0.16 -18.65
N ARG A 244 5.20 -0.96 -19.56
CA ARG A 244 4.51 -1.36 -20.81
C ARG A 244 3.20 -2.11 -20.54
N ILE A 245 3.12 -2.93 -19.49
CA ILE A 245 1.91 -3.67 -19.13
C ILE A 245 0.81 -2.69 -18.74
N CYS A 246 1.11 -1.80 -17.79
CA CYS A 246 0.14 -0.81 -17.32
C CYS A 246 -0.27 0.18 -18.41
N GLY A 247 0.67 0.62 -19.26
CA GLY A 247 0.36 1.48 -20.39
C GLY A 247 -0.52 0.82 -21.46
N ALA A 248 -0.41 -0.50 -21.62
CA ALA A 248 -1.28 -1.24 -22.54
C ALA A 248 -2.70 -1.46 -21.99
N LEU A 249 -2.86 -1.42 -20.66
CA LEU A 249 -4.16 -1.56 -19.99
C LEU A 249 -4.87 -0.21 -19.79
N ASP A 250 -4.17 0.90 -19.90
CA ASP A 250 -4.73 2.24 -19.70
C ASP A 250 -5.94 2.51 -20.59
N GLY A 251 -7.05 2.91 -19.99
CA GLY A 251 -8.32 3.14 -20.69
C GLY A 251 -9.07 1.87 -21.11
N GLN A 252 -8.59 0.67 -20.80
CA GLN A 252 -9.36 -0.55 -21.03
C GLN A 252 -10.45 -0.71 -19.96
N THR A 253 -11.63 -1.14 -20.41
CA THR A 253 -12.79 -1.37 -19.55
C THR A 253 -13.03 -2.86 -19.36
N PHE A 254 -13.43 -3.25 -18.15
CA PHE A 254 -13.69 -4.62 -17.73
C PHE A 254 -15.05 -4.70 -17.05
N GLU A 255 -15.84 -5.72 -17.40
CA GLU A 255 -17.13 -5.99 -16.78
C GLU A 255 -16.94 -6.67 -15.41
N PHE A 256 -17.97 -6.60 -14.56
CA PHE A 256 -17.96 -7.34 -13.31
C PHE A 256 -17.95 -8.85 -13.59
N GLY A 257 -17.02 -9.57 -12.95
CA GLY A 257 -16.83 -11.00 -13.19
C GLY A 257 -15.85 -11.36 -14.31
N ASP A 258 -15.27 -10.37 -15.01
CA ASP A 258 -14.17 -10.62 -15.93
C ASP A 258 -12.97 -11.23 -15.20
N TYR A 259 -12.17 -12.03 -15.96
CA TYR A 259 -10.96 -12.65 -15.41
C TYR A 259 -9.83 -11.65 -15.11
N GLN A 260 -9.91 -10.42 -15.60
CA GLN A 260 -8.89 -9.39 -15.36
C GLN A 260 -8.92 -8.92 -13.91
N GLN A 261 -7.84 -9.17 -13.23
CA GLN A 261 -7.65 -8.66 -11.87
C GLN A 261 -7.33 -7.15 -11.87
N PRO A 262 -7.79 -6.39 -10.86
CA PRO A 262 -7.44 -4.98 -10.72
C PRO A 262 -5.96 -4.79 -10.42
N PRO A 263 -5.39 -3.57 -10.60
CA PRO A 263 -4.02 -3.30 -10.17
C PRO A 263 -3.91 -3.38 -8.63
N PRO A 264 -2.77 -3.83 -8.08
CA PRO A 264 -1.58 -4.34 -8.77
C PRO A 264 -1.67 -5.81 -9.19
N SER A 265 -2.64 -6.59 -8.70
CA SER A 265 -2.75 -8.05 -8.92
C SER A 265 -2.77 -8.40 -10.42
N GLY A 266 -3.46 -7.62 -11.23
CA GLY A 266 -3.53 -7.80 -12.68
C GLY A 266 -2.31 -7.28 -13.46
N SER A 267 -1.25 -6.82 -12.80
CA SER A 267 -0.06 -6.29 -13.48
C SER A 267 1.26 -6.70 -12.84
N HIS A 268 1.75 -5.97 -11.85
CA HIS A 268 3.06 -6.22 -11.23
C HIS A 268 3.16 -5.61 -9.83
N ILE A 269 4.08 -6.14 -9.04
CA ILE A 269 4.44 -5.63 -7.71
C ILE A 269 4.90 -4.17 -7.82
N GLY A 270 4.44 -3.31 -6.89
CA GLY A 270 4.76 -1.88 -6.88
C GLY A 270 4.02 -1.05 -7.92
N CYS A 271 2.96 -1.60 -8.52
CA CYS A 271 2.06 -0.86 -9.42
C CYS A 271 1.36 0.29 -8.68
N ARG A 272 1.17 1.42 -9.40
CA ARG A 272 0.49 2.63 -8.89
C ARG A 272 -0.77 2.99 -9.69
N CYS A 273 -1.24 2.05 -10.48
CA CYS A 273 -2.46 2.20 -11.27
C CYS A 273 -3.69 2.08 -10.38
N THR A 274 -4.80 2.64 -10.83
CA THR A 274 -6.08 2.63 -10.12
C THR A 274 -7.21 2.21 -11.04
N VAL A 275 -8.40 2.08 -10.49
CA VAL A 275 -9.61 1.77 -11.23
C VAL A 275 -10.64 2.89 -11.06
N VAL A 276 -11.42 3.17 -12.13
CA VAL A 276 -12.54 4.12 -12.10
C VAL A 276 -13.81 3.45 -12.59
N PRO A 277 -15.01 3.89 -12.16
CA PRO A 277 -16.26 3.25 -12.53
C PRO A 277 -16.67 3.59 -13.97
N VAL A 278 -17.38 2.68 -14.62
CA VAL A 278 -17.99 2.86 -15.95
C VAL A 278 -19.50 2.79 -15.80
N LEU A 279 -20.22 3.87 -16.08
CA LEU A 279 -21.68 3.92 -16.05
C LEU A 279 -22.30 3.07 -17.17
N ILE A 280 -23.45 2.44 -16.89
CA ILE A 280 -24.22 1.70 -17.86
C ILE A 280 -24.69 2.62 -18.99
N ASN A 281 -25.17 3.82 -18.63
CA ASN A 281 -25.71 4.79 -19.58
C ASN A 281 -25.16 6.19 -19.24
N SER A 282 -24.81 6.96 -20.28
CA SER A 282 -24.39 8.35 -20.13
C SER A 282 -25.48 9.29 -19.61
N GLU A 283 -26.74 8.91 -19.71
CA GLU A 283 -27.88 9.68 -19.15
C GLU A 283 -27.91 9.68 -17.62
N LEU A 284 -27.26 8.67 -16.99
CA LEU A 284 -27.09 8.61 -15.54
C LEU A 284 -26.02 9.59 -15.06
N SER A 285 -25.16 10.05 -15.97
CA SER A 285 -24.12 11.03 -15.66
C SER A 285 -24.72 12.41 -15.59
N ASP A 286 -24.55 13.07 -14.46
CA ASP A 286 -24.74 14.51 -14.39
C ASP A 286 -23.64 15.18 -15.23
N ALA A 287 -24.01 16.07 -16.14
CA ALA A 287 -23.06 16.88 -16.89
C ALA A 287 -22.44 17.94 -15.98
N ILE A 288 -21.64 17.49 -15.00
CA ILE A 288 -21.01 18.38 -14.03
C ILE A 288 -19.82 19.05 -14.72
N THR A 289 -20.02 20.29 -15.09
CA THR A 289 -18.95 21.19 -15.50
C THR A 289 -18.48 21.94 -14.26
N GLY A 290 -17.25 21.72 -13.81
CA GLY A 290 -16.66 22.50 -12.72
C GLY A 290 -16.32 21.74 -11.43
N GLY A 291 -16.36 20.41 -11.42
CA GLY A 291 -15.97 19.60 -10.28
C GLY A 291 -17.13 19.07 -9.42
N PRO A 292 -16.85 18.38 -8.31
CA PRO A 292 -17.88 17.76 -7.48
C PRO A 292 -18.80 18.79 -6.81
N ARG A 293 -20.08 18.43 -6.63
CA ARG A 293 -21.11 19.29 -6.02
C ARG A 293 -20.83 19.68 -4.57
N GLU A 294 -20.15 18.82 -3.84
CA GLU A 294 -19.69 19.05 -2.47
C GLU A 294 -18.33 18.40 -2.24
N ASP A 295 -17.55 18.91 -1.29
CA ASP A 295 -16.29 18.29 -0.90
C ASP A 295 -16.53 16.99 -0.13
N TYR A 296 -15.49 16.14 -0.12
CA TYR A 296 -15.56 14.83 0.51
C TYR A 296 -15.98 14.86 1.98
N CYS A 297 -15.50 15.82 2.76
CA CYS A 297 -15.78 15.88 4.20
C CYS A 297 -17.23 16.29 4.50
N THR A 298 -17.78 17.20 3.72
CA THR A 298 -19.19 17.58 3.77
C THR A 298 -20.07 16.39 3.40
N TRP A 299 -19.71 15.69 2.32
CA TRP A 299 -20.38 14.48 1.87
C TRP A 299 -20.35 13.36 2.93
N ALA A 300 -19.19 13.08 3.51
CA ALA A 300 -19.01 12.05 4.52
C ALA A 300 -19.84 12.33 5.77
N ALA A 301 -19.90 13.59 6.20
CA ALA A 301 -20.74 14.00 7.33
C ALA A 301 -22.24 13.81 7.02
N ARG A 302 -22.70 14.18 5.81
CA ARG A 302 -24.09 14.02 5.37
C ARG A 302 -24.51 12.55 5.27
N THR A 303 -23.64 11.70 4.81
CA THR A 303 -23.91 10.27 4.61
C THR A 303 -23.68 9.42 5.86
N GLY A 304 -23.21 10.00 6.96
CA GLY A 304 -23.05 9.32 8.25
C GLY A 304 -21.90 8.32 8.28
N ILE A 305 -20.85 8.51 7.47
CA ILE A 305 -19.68 7.61 7.43
C ILE A 305 -18.93 7.67 8.76
N VAL A 306 -18.88 6.54 9.47
CA VAL A 306 -18.30 6.43 10.81
C VAL A 306 -16.80 6.14 10.76
N ASN A 307 -16.36 5.29 9.82
CA ASN A 307 -14.94 4.87 9.73
C ASN A 307 -13.98 6.01 9.35
N ASP A 308 -14.49 7.11 8.81
CA ASP A 308 -13.69 8.18 8.22
C ASP A 308 -13.77 9.53 8.96
N ALA A 309 -14.43 9.60 10.12
CA ALA A 309 -14.61 10.84 10.88
C ALA A 309 -13.28 11.54 11.26
N ASN A 310 -12.18 10.79 11.35
CA ASN A 310 -10.85 11.31 11.64
C ASN A 310 -10.11 11.81 10.40
N LEU A 311 -10.40 11.28 9.21
CA LEU A 311 -9.73 11.66 7.96
C LEU A 311 -10.07 13.08 7.52
N CYS A 312 -11.28 13.57 7.88
CA CYS A 312 -11.71 14.93 7.59
C CYS A 312 -11.14 15.99 8.56
N ARG A 313 -10.75 15.60 9.78
CA ARG A 313 -10.22 16.53 10.78
C ARG A 313 -8.79 16.96 10.54
N GLN A 314 -8.06 16.27 9.66
CA GLN A 314 -6.62 16.49 9.45
C GLN A 314 -6.32 17.01 8.05
N ARG A 315 -6.37 18.32 7.91
CA ARG A 315 -5.63 19.00 6.85
C ARG A 315 -4.14 18.98 7.25
N GLY A 316 -3.37 18.04 6.71
CA GLY A 316 -1.90 18.10 6.74
C GLY A 316 -1.18 17.45 7.92
N ALA A 317 -1.82 16.62 8.74
CA ALA A 317 -1.11 15.87 9.78
C ALA A 317 -0.94 14.39 9.36
N ASP A 318 0.19 13.82 9.75
CA ASP A 318 0.64 12.48 9.40
C ASP A 318 -0.43 11.39 9.62
N ALA A 319 -0.75 10.63 8.58
CA ALA A 319 -1.68 9.50 8.63
C ALA A 319 -1.31 8.48 9.74
N HIS A 320 -0.03 8.38 10.05
CA HIS A 320 0.51 7.55 11.13
C HIS A 320 0.10 8.01 12.55
N ALA A 321 -0.17 9.29 12.75
CA ALA A 321 -0.68 9.80 14.03
C ALA A 321 -2.15 9.39 14.30
N LEU A 322 -2.90 9.02 13.26
CA LEU A 322 -4.31 8.62 13.36
C LEU A 322 -4.51 7.24 13.95
N ASN A 323 -3.67 6.27 13.59
CA ASN A 323 -3.77 4.91 14.08
C ASN A 323 -3.47 4.78 15.58
N LYS A 324 -2.66 5.68 16.16
CA LYS A 324 -2.33 5.66 17.60
C LYS A 324 -3.48 6.11 18.52
N THR A 325 -4.45 6.86 18.01
CA THR A 325 -5.59 7.35 18.81
C THR A 325 -6.81 6.44 18.74
N ALA A 326 -6.93 5.59 17.74
CA ALA A 326 -8.03 4.63 17.59
C ALA A 326 -7.81 3.31 18.36
N ALA A 327 -6.60 3.06 18.85
CA ALA A 327 -6.20 1.86 19.60
C ALA A 327 -6.12 2.07 21.14
N ARG A 328 -6.71 3.17 21.66
CA ARG A 328 -6.85 3.41 23.11
C ARG A 328 -8.30 3.40 23.55
#